data_5bf3a7dd95b5bbe70f8eb49043c7c180
#
_entry.id   5bf3a7dd95b5bbe70f8eb49043c7c180
#
_cell.length_a   1.000
_cell.length_b   1.000
_cell.length_c   1.000
_cell.angle_alpha   90.00
_cell.angle_beta   90.00
_cell.angle_gamma   90.00
#
_symmetry.space_group_name_H-M   'P 1'
#
loop_
_entity.id
_entity.type
_entity.pdbx_description
1 polymer ?
#
loop_
_entity_poly.entity_id
_entity_poly.type
_entity_poly.pdbx_seq_one_letter_code
_entity_poly.pdbx_strand_id
1 'polypeptide(L)'
;MITKSEEEYIMEEAIGSKIADYLIKPVNPNQILLSLKKNLDHSRLISEKTTLDYQKEFRKIAMDMAMVRTYEDWVELYKKLLFWELELENIEDQSMVEILESQKTEANVQFGKFIERNYEDWFQPKADKPILSHEIFGELVAPEIRKKDKPILFVVIDNLRYDQWKAFESVVNNHYKLEKEVSYFSILPTATQYARNAIFSGLTPLEMEKKFPQYWKNDPDEGGKNLYEGEFLTEQLKRLGLNIKQEYYKITNFTSGKKLADNFKSLKNNDLTTIVYNFVDMLSHAKTEMDVVKELASNDKAYRSLTASWFKNSPLLDMIQQAQQLGFKLIITTDHGTINCKNPSKVIGDKNTSLNLRYK
;
A
#
# COMPACT_ATOMS: atom_id res chain seq x y z
N MET A 1 1.71 10.73 33.27
CA MET A 1 1.98 12.18 33.48
C MET A 1 1.78 12.53 34.97
N ILE A 2 2.55 13.44 35.54
CA ILE A 2 2.39 13.90 36.92
C ILE A 2 2.08 15.42 36.89
N THR A 3 0.92 15.81 37.39
CA THR A 3 0.41 17.21 37.35
C THR A 3 0.01 17.74 38.74
N LYS A 4 -0.13 19.07 38.89
CA LYS A 4 -0.71 19.70 40.05
C LYS A 4 -2.20 20.09 39.84
N SER A 5 -2.69 20.02 38.62
CA SER A 5 -4.04 20.46 38.27
C SER A 5 -5.02 19.30 38.29
N GLU A 6 -6.21 19.54 38.82
CA GLU A 6 -7.39 18.66 38.80
C GLU A 6 -8.40 19.11 37.73
N GLU A 7 -8.02 20.04 36.85
CA GLU A 7 -8.92 20.59 35.84
C GLU A 7 -9.25 19.54 34.75
N GLU A 8 -10.54 19.38 34.51
CA GLU A 8 -11.12 18.34 33.64
C GLU A 8 -10.55 18.39 32.21
N TYR A 9 -10.32 19.59 31.67
CA TYR A 9 -9.76 19.74 30.30
C TYR A 9 -8.31 19.21 30.17
N ILE A 10 -7.50 19.28 31.25
CA ILE A 10 -6.13 18.73 31.25
C ILE A 10 -6.18 17.20 31.25
N MET A 11 -7.22 16.62 31.88
CA MET A 11 -7.47 15.18 31.89
C MET A 11 -7.86 14.71 30.48
N GLU A 12 -8.78 15.44 29.83
CA GLU A 12 -9.21 15.13 28.44
C GLU A 12 -8.08 15.27 27.45
N GLU A 13 -7.25 16.32 27.56
CA GLU A 13 -6.08 16.52 26.72
C GLU A 13 -5.03 15.42 26.95
N ALA A 14 -4.82 15.00 28.20
CA ALA A 14 -3.91 13.91 28.54
C ALA A 14 -4.36 12.58 27.94
N ILE A 15 -5.65 12.25 28.01
CA ILE A 15 -6.24 11.05 27.40
C ILE A 15 -6.14 11.13 25.88
N GLY A 16 -6.44 12.29 25.28
CA GLY A 16 -6.29 12.52 23.83
C GLY A 16 -4.85 12.44 23.32
N SER A 17 -3.86 12.71 24.19
CA SER A 17 -2.42 12.70 23.88
C SER A 17 -1.75 11.33 24.03
N LYS A 18 -2.49 10.21 24.10
CA LYS A 18 -1.96 8.84 24.33
C LYS A 18 -1.15 8.68 25.63
N ILE A 19 -1.48 9.43 26.66
CA ILE A 19 -0.89 9.28 27.99
C ILE A 19 -1.54 8.08 28.67
N ALA A 20 -0.75 7.09 29.04
CA ALA A 20 -1.22 5.83 29.61
C ALA A 20 -1.89 5.98 30.97
N ASP A 21 -1.45 6.98 31.77
CA ASP A 21 -2.04 7.32 33.07
C ASP A 21 -1.58 8.71 33.55
N TYR A 22 -2.32 9.33 34.49
CA TYR A 22 -1.90 10.58 35.09
C TYR A 22 -2.04 10.53 36.62
N LEU A 23 -1.15 11.24 37.31
CA LEU A 23 -1.13 11.30 38.76
C LEU A 23 -1.13 12.77 39.23
N ILE A 24 -1.93 13.07 40.23
CA ILE A 24 -2.06 14.44 40.79
C ILE A 24 -1.15 14.57 41.99
N LYS A 25 -0.41 15.68 42.05
CA LYS A 25 0.46 15.99 43.20
C LYS A 25 -0.37 16.45 44.42
N PRO A 26 -0.05 16.00 45.63
CA PRO A 26 1.12 15.20 46.02
C PRO A 26 0.96 13.73 45.67
N VAL A 27 1.99 13.16 44.99
CA VAL A 27 1.96 11.77 44.54
C VAL A 27 2.47 10.84 45.61
N ASN A 28 1.64 9.89 46.00
CA ASN A 28 2.04 8.80 46.91
C ASN A 28 2.82 7.72 46.11
N PRO A 29 3.93 7.18 46.66
CA PRO A 29 4.66 6.08 46.01
C PRO A 29 3.77 4.91 45.62
N ASN A 30 2.74 4.57 46.41
CA ASN A 30 1.78 3.51 46.08
C ASN A 30 0.94 3.82 44.84
N GLN A 31 0.62 5.09 44.58
CA GLN A 31 -0.13 5.48 43.38
C GLN A 31 0.75 5.28 42.12
N ILE A 32 2.04 5.62 42.21
CA ILE A 32 2.99 5.37 41.13
C ILE A 32 3.09 3.85 40.85
N LEU A 33 3.27 3.06 41.92
CA LEU A 33 3.36 1.61 41.81
C LEU A 33 2.09 1.00 41.21
N LEU A 34 0.91 1.45 41.64
CA LEU A 34 -0.37 1.00 41.07
C LEU A 34 -0.54 1.37 39.61
N SER A 35 -0.18 2.60 39.23
CA SER A 35 -0.24 3.04 37.85
C SER A 35 0.71 2.25 36.96
N LEU A 36 1.95 2.04 37.41
CA LEU A 36 2.93 1.21 36.69
C LEU A 36 2.44 -0.25 36.57
N LYS A 37 1.97 -0.84 37.66
CA LYS A 37 1.46 -2.21 37.68
C LYS A 37 0.26 -2.38 36.73
N LYS A 38 -0.71 -1.47 36.79
CA LYS A 38 -1.89 -1.46 35.90
C LYS A 38 -1.47 -1.43 34.42
N ASN A 39 -0.53 -0.55 34.06
CA ASN A 39 -0.09 -0.42 32.67
C ASN A 39 0.75 -1.63 32.20
N LEU A 40 1.61 -2.18 33.05
CA LEU A 40 2.40 -3.37 32.75
C LEU A 40 1.52 -4.63 32.66
N ASP A 41 0.60 -4.82 33.63
CA ASP A 41 -0.33 -5.94 33.60
C ASP A 41 -1.28 -5.86 32.41
N HIS A 42 -1.72 -4.65 32.02
CA HIS A 42 -2.56 -4.46 30.84
C HIS A 42 -1.85 -4.86 29.55
N SER A 43 -0.61 -4.41 29.36
CA SER A 43 0.22 -4.81 28.21
C SER A 43 0.43 -6.32 28.18
N ARG A 44 0.76 -6.94 29.31
CA ARG A 44 0.92 -8.40 29.42
C ARG A 44 -0.38 -9.16 29.10
N LEU A 45 -1.51 -8.72 29.63
CA LEU A 45 -2.81 -9.34 29.36
C LEU A 45 -3.23 -9.23 27.91
N ILE A 46 -2.94 -8.11 27.25
CA ILE A 46 -3.16 -7.95 25.81
C ILE A 46 -2.28 -8.95 25.05
N SER A 47 -0.99 -9.02 25.37
CA SER A 47 -0.05 -9.94 24.73
C SER A 47 -0.48 -11.41 24.89
N GLU A 48 -0.83 -11.83 26.11
CA GLU A 48 -1.32 -13.20 26.39
C GLU A 48 -2.62 -13.49 25.60
N LYS A 49 -3.55 -12.54 25.56
CA LYS A 49 -4.80 -12.69 24.81
C LYS A 49 -4.54 -12.82 23.32
N THR A 50 -3.73 -11.94 22.73
CA THR A 50 -3.40 -11.99 21.30
C THR A 50 -2.72 -13.31 20.95
N THR A 51 -1.80 -13.80 21.77
CA THR A 51 -1.15 -15.10 21.60
C THR A 51 -2.18 -16.25 21.60
N LEU A 52 -3.10 -16.27 22.57
CA LEU A 52 -4.15 -17.28 22.65
C LEU A 52 -5.12 -17.22 21.46
N ASP A 53 -5.48 -16.03 21.02
CA ASP A 53 -6.38 -15.83 19.88
C ASP A 53 -5.68 -16.27 18.58
N TYR A 54 -4.39 -15.99 18.40
CA TYR A 54 -3.63 -16.49 17.26
C TYR A 54 -3.49 -18.02 17.30
N GLN A 55 -3.26 -18.64 18.46
CA GLN A 55 -3.20 -20.11 18.58
C GLN A 55 -4.50 -20.79 18.13
N LYS A 56 -5.66 -20.17 18.37
CA LYS A 56 -6.95 -20.66 17.85
C LYS A 56 -7.05 -20.49 16.33
N GLU A 57 -6.65 -19.33 15.81
CA GLU A 57 -6.69 -19.01 14.39
C GLU A 57 -5.63 -19.76 13.57
N PHE A 58 -4.49 -20.14 14.17
CA PHE A 58 -3.42 -20.88 13.49
C PHE A 58 -3.93 -22.12 12.75
N ARG A 59 -4.75 -22.93 13.42
CA ARG A 59 -5.34 -24.15 12.82
C ARG A 59 -6.31 -23.78 11.69
N LYS A 60 -7.08 -22.74 11.89
CA LYS A 60 -8.04 -22.27 10.90
C LYS A 60 -7.33 -21.72 9.65
N ILE A 61 -6.26 -20.95 9.83
CA ILE A 61 -5.43 -20.49 8.72
C ILE A 61 -4.87 -21.65 7.91
N ALA A 62 -4.36 -22.70 8.58
CA ALA A 62 -3.87 -23.90 7.91
C ALA A 62 -4.98 -24.64 7.14
N MET A 63 -6.18 -24.73 7.72
CA MET A 63 -7.35 -25.32 7.04
C MET A 63 -7.82 -24.46 5.86
N ASP A 64 -7.93 -23.13 6.04
CA ASP A 64 -8.28 -22.21 4.99
C ASP A 64 -7.30 -22.34 3.81
N MET A 65 -5.99 -22.37 4.10
CA MET A 65 -4.94 -22.53 3.08
C MET A 65 -5.09 -23.85 2.28
N ALA A 66 -5.46 -24.93 2.94
CA ALA A 66 -5.70 -26.21 2.25
C ALA A 66 -6.98 -26.20 1.38
N MET A 67 -7.92 -25.29 1.66
CA MET A 67 -9.22 -25.18 0.98
C MET A 67 -9.28 -24.09 -0.08
N VAL A 68 -8.29 -23.23 -0.18
CA VAL A 68 -8.21 -22.13 -1.18
C VAL A 68 -8.36 -22.71 -2.60
N ARG A 69 -9.25 -22.11 -3.37
CA ARG A 69 -9.53 -22.49 -4.77
C ARG A 69 -9.57 -21.29 -5.71
N THR A 70 -10.06 -20.14 -5.24
CA THR A 70 -10.30 -18.95 -6.04
C THR A 70 -9.30 -17.84 -5.71
N TYR A 71 -9.25 -16.81 -6.54
CA TYR A 71 -8.42 -15.63 -6.27
C TYR A 71 -8.95 -14.82 -5.07
N GLU A 72 -10.27 -14.83 -4.82
CA GLU A 72 -10.86 -14.20 -3.64
C GLU A 72 -10.40 -14.89 -2.35
N ASP A 73 -10.38 -16.23 -2.33
CA ASP A 73 -9.88 -16.98 -1.17
C ASP A 73 -8.43 -16.59 -0.86
N TRP A 74 -7.58 -16.41 -1.88
CA TRP A 74 -6.20 -15.95 -1.72
C TRP A 74 -6.10 -14.54 -1.15
N VAL A 75 -6.97 -13.63 -1.60
CA VAL A 75 -7.02 -12.26 -1.06
C VAL A 75 -7.40 -12.28 0.42
N GLU A 76 -8.42 -13.05 0.80
CA GLU A 76 -8.85 -13.14 2.19
C GLU A 76 -7.79 -13.82 3.08
N LEU A 77 -7.14 -14.88 2.58
CA LEU A 77 -6.04 -15.52 3.30
C LEU A 77 -4.86 -14.56 3.49
N TYR A 78 -4.48 -13.81 2.46
CA TYR A 78 -3.42 -12.80 2.54
C TYR A 78 -3.73 -11.73 3.59
N LYS A 79 -4.96 -11.17 3.55
CA LYS A 79 -5.40 -10.17 4.54
C LYS A 79 -5.37 -10.72 5.96
N LYS A 80 -5.76 -11.98 6.15
CA LYS A 80 -5.74 -12.65 7.45
C LYS A 80 -4.31 -12.84 7.97
N LEU A 81 -3.39 -13.31 7.12
CA LEU A 81 -1.97 -13.45 7.47
C LEU A 81 -1.34 -12.09 7.83
N LEU A 82 -1.66 -11.06 7.05
CA LEU A 82 -1.19 -9.70 7.33
C LEU A 82 -1.77 -9.15 8.63
N PHE A 83 -3.05 -9.37 8.90
CA PHE A 83 -3.67 -8.95 10.16
C PHE A 83 -2.89 -9.52 11.36
N TRP A 84 -2.60 -10.82 11.34
CA TRP A 84 -1.85 -11.45 12.42
C TRP A 84 -0.39 -10.99 12.47
N GLU A 85 0.23 -10.67 11.33
CA GLU A 85 1.57 -10.06 11.32
C GLU A 85 1.59 -8.73 12.08
N LEU A 86 0.59 -7.89 11.85
CA LEU A 86 0.49 -6.59 12.52
C LEU A 86 0.14 -6.73 14.02
N GLU A 87 -0.75 -7.66 14.37
CA GLU A 87 -1.12 -7.93 15.77
C GLU A 87 0.04 -8.52 16.59
N LEU A 88 0.82 -9.43 15.98
CA LEU A 88 1.96 -10.06 16.65
C LEU A 88 3.22 -9.18 16.67
N GLU A 89 3.24 -8.08 15.94
CA GLU A 89 4.40 -7.20 15.79
C GLU A 89 4.94 -6.62 17.12
N ASN A 90 4.06 -6.45 18.09
CA ASN A 90 4.40 -5.86 19.39
C ASN A 90 4.42 -6.89 20.54
N ILE A 91 4.38 -8.19 20.20
CA ILE A 91 4.41 -9.26 21.18
C ILE A 91 5.85 -9.71 21.40
N GLU A 92 6.20 -9.97 22.66
CA GLU A 92 7.55 -10.44 23.04
C GLU A 92 7.79 -11.93 22.70
N ASP A 93 6.71 -12.71 22.52
CA ASP A 93 6.79 -14.13 22.20
C ASP A 93 7.18 -14.36 20.74
N GLN A 94 8.47 -14.54 20.50
CA GLN A 94 9.03 -14.79 19.18
C GLN A 94 8.55 -16.12 18.57
N SER A 95 8.11 -17.09 19.37
CA SER A 95 7.65 -18.38 18.86
C SER A 95 6.42 -18.25 17.97
N MET A 96 5.49 -17.34 18.30
CA MET A 96 4.30 -17.08 17.48
C MET A 96 4.66 -16.38 16.17
N VAL A 97 5.64 -15.49 16.21
CA VAL A 97 6.13 -14.81 15.00
C VAL A 97 6.77 -15.83 14.03
N GLU A 98 7.59 -16.76 14.53
CA GLU A 98 8.21 -17.82 13.72
C GLU A 98 7.16 -18.76 13.09
N ILE A 99 6.12 -19.10 13.84
CA ILE A 99 5.01 -19.92 13.34
C ILE A 99 4.27 -19.18 12.21
N LEU A 100 3.98 -17.89 12.37
CA LEU A 100 3.34 -17.09 11.33
C LEU A 100 4.23 -16.97 10.08
N GLU A 101 5.53 -16.76 10.24
CA GLU A 101 6.47 -16.71 9.12
C GLU A 101 6.52 -18.05 8.35
N SER A 102 6.39 -19.17 9.05
CA SER A 102 6.26 -20.50 8.41
C SER A 102 4.97 -20.59 7.58
N GLN A 103 3.83 -20.13 8.13
CA GLN A 103 2.56 -20.10 7.38
C GLN A 103 2.63 -19.17 6.16
N LYS A 104 3.24 -18.00 6.29
CA LYS A 104 3.44 -17.07 5.17
C LYS A 104 4.32 -17.70 4.08
N THR A 105 5.36 -18.42 4.47
CA THR A 105 6.25 -19.13 3.53
C THR A 105 5.48 -20.20 2.76
N GLU A 106 4.68 -21.01 3.45
CA GLU A 106 3.84 -22.03 2.82
C GLU A 106 2.79 -21.41 1.89
N ALA A 107 2.13 -20.34 2.34
CA ALA A 107 1.16 -19.60 1.53
C ALA A 107 1.80 -19.05 0.25
N ASN A 108 3.02 -18.49 0.32
CA ASN A 108 3.74 -18.00 -0.86
C ASN A 108 4.01 -19.12 -1.88
N VAL A 109 4.42 -20.30 -1.42
CA VAL A 109 4.66 -21.46 -2.31
C VAL A 109 3.37 -21.90 -3.00
N GLN A 110 2.28 -22.00 -2.24
CA GLN A 110 0.98 -22.41 -2.80
C GLN A 110 0.39 -21.34 -3.71
N PHE A 111 0.50 -20.07 -3.35
CA PHE A 111 0.07 -18.95 -4.20
C PHE A 111 0.84 -18.90 -5.53
N GLY A 112 2.16 -19.12 -5.49
CA GLY A 112 2.95 -19.21 -6.72
C GLY A 112 2.43 -20.28 -7.67
N LYS A 113 2.11 -21.47 -7.16
CA LYS A 113 1.49 -22.56 -7.95
C LYS A 113 0.09 -22.21 -8.45
N PHE A 114 -0.68 -21.47 -7.67
CA PHE A 114 -2.00 -21.00 -8.09
C PHE A 114 -1.88 -20.02 -9.26
N ILE A 115 -0.96 -19.05 -9.19
CA ILE A 115 -0.69 -18.10 -10.27
C ILE A 115 -0.20 -18.85 -11.53
N GLU A 116 0.74 -19.76 -11.41
CA GLU A 116 1.25 -20.56 -12.53
C GLU A 116 0.14 -21.31 -13.29
N ARG A 117 -0.87 -21.80 -12.59
CA ARG A 117 -1.99 -22.55 -13.20
C ARG A 117 -3.08 -21.69 -13.82
N ASN A 118 -3.29 -20.47 -13.30
CA ASN A 118 -4.49 -19.70 -13.64
C ASN A 118 -4.17 -18.42 -14.44
N TYR A 119 -2.94 -17.91 -14.39
CA TYR A 119 -2.62 -16.58 -14.89
C TYR A 119 -2.88 -16.40 -16.39
N GLU A 120 -2.52 -17.37 -17.22
CA GLU A 120 -2.75 -17.31 -18.66
C GLU A 120 -4.25 -17.33 -19.01
N ASP A 121 -5.04 -18.11 -18.27
CA ASP A 121 -6.48 -18.22 -18.49
C ASP A 121 -7.20 -16.90 -18.20
N TRP A 122 -6.68 -16.06 -17.31
CA TRP A 122 -7.26 -14.75 -17.00
C TRP A 122 -7.28 -13.77 -18.18
N PHE A 123 -6.53 -14.02 -19.21
CA PHE A 123 -6.55 -13.22 -20.45
C PHE A 123 -7.51 -13.77 -21.52
N GLN A 124 -8.18 -14.88 -21.22
CA GLN A 124 -9.20 -15.43 -22.14
C GLN A 124 -10.52 -14.65 -22.02
N PRO A 125 -11.28 -14.52 -23.13
CA PRO A 125 -12.59 -13.91 -23.10
C PRO A 125 -13.54 -14.64 -22.13
N LYS A 126 -14.22 -13.89 -21.28
CA LYS A 126 -15.20 -14.40 -20.28
C LYS A 126 -14.58 -15.29 -19.18
N ALA A 127 -13.29 -15.24 -18.96
CA ALA A 127 -12.66 -15.91 -17.82
C ALA A 127 -13.23 -15.37 -16.49
N ASP A 128 -13.41 -16.28 -15.53
CA ASP A 128 -13.58 -15.90 -14.13
C ASP A 128 -12.18 -15.50 -13.59
N LYS A 129 -12.02 -14.21 -13.33
CA LYS A 129 -10.69 -13.63 -13.05
C LYS A 129 -10.76 -12.45 -12.11
N PRO A 130 -9.67 -12.15 -11.39
CA PRO A 130 -9.54 -10.90 -10.66
C PRO A 130 -9.45 -9.70 -11.62
N ILE A 131 -9.67 -8.50 -11.08
CA ILE A 131 -9.30 -7.27 -11.78
C ILE A 131 -7.77 -7.26 -11.95
N LEU A 132 -7.29 -7.01 -13.17
CA LEU A 132 -5.87 -6.89 -13.49
C LEU A 132 -5.46 -5.42 -13.67
N SER A 133 -4.15 -5.12 -13.66
CA SER A 133 -3.63 -3.75 -13.74
C SER A 133 -4.27 -2.90 -14.85
N HIS A 134 -4.46 -3.45 -16.04
CA HIS A 134 -5.03 -2.72 -17.18
C HIS A 134 -6.55 -2.47 -17.08
N GLU A 135 -7.23 -3.09 -16.13
CA GLU A 135 -8.67 -2.95 -15.93
C GLU A 135 -9.04 -1.96 -14.82
N ILE A 136 -8.09 -1.63 -13.92
CA ILE A 136 -8.33 -0.78 -12.74
C ILE A 136 -9.03 0.53 -13.11
N PHE A 137 -8.50 1.25 -14.08
CA PHE A 137 -9.05 2.55 -14.42
C PHE A 137 -10.45 2.42 -15.03
N GLY A 138 -10.65 1.46 -15.93
CA GLY A 138 -11.94 1.22 -16.56
C GLY A 138 -13.04 0.77 -15.60
N GLU A 139 -12.69 -0.14 -14.67
CA GLU A 139 -13.65 -0.78 -13.75
C GLU A 139 -13.88 0.03 -12.46
N LEU A 140 -12.91 0.80 -12.00
CA LEU A 140 -12.97 1.42 -10.68
C LEU A 140 -12.95 2.97 -10.73
N VAL A 141 -12.23 3.59 -11.68
CA VAL A 141 -12.10 5.05 -11.75
C VAL A 141 -13.13 5.65 -12.73
N ALA A 142 -13.23 5.11 -13.93
CA ALA A 142 -14.13 5.62 -14.96
C ALA A 142 -15.61 5.65 -14.54
N PRO A 143 -16.16 4.66 -13.81
CA PRO A 143 -17.53 4.72 -13.30
C PRO A 143 -17.75 5.91 -12.36
N GLU A 144 -16.76 6.25 -11.52
CA GLU A 144 -16.86 7.40 -10.62
C GLU A 144 -16.81 8.73 -11.39
N ILE A 145 -15.99 8.83 -12.43
CA ILE A 145 -15.97 9.98 -13.32
C ILE A 145 -17.33 10.18 -14.01
N ARG A 146 -17.97 9.09 -14.45
CA ARG A 146 -19.28 9.15 -15.14
C ARG A 146 -20.42 9.65 -14.26
N LYS A 147 -20.31 9.54 -12.94
CA LYS A 147 -21.31 10.10 -12.00
C LYS A 147 -21.38 11.62 -12.05
N LYS A 148 -20.28 12.30 -12.37
CA LYS A 148 -20.15 13.77 -12.46
C LYS A 148 -20.62 14.52 -11.21
N ASP A 149 -20.56 13.87 -10.05
CA ASP A 149 -20.98 14.44 -8.77
C ASP A 149 -19.86 15.20 -8.07
N LYS A 150 -18.62 14.73 -8.24
CA LYS A 150 -17.43 15.32 -7.62
C LYS A 150 -16.22 15.18 -8.55
N PRO A 151 -15.27 16.13 -8.47
CA PRO A 151 -13.96 15.94 -9.09
C PRO A 151 -13.22 14.78 -8.40
N ILE A 152 -12.35 14.10 -9.14
CA ILE A 152 -11.62 12.93 -8.66
C ILE A 152 -10.14 13.26 -8.52
N LEU A 153 -9.58 12.95 -7.35
CA LEU A 153 -8.15 12.83 -7.12
C LEU A 153 -7.77 11.35 -7.17
N PHE A 154 -7.10 10.94 -8.24
CA PHE A 154 -6.59 9.59 -8.43
C PHE A 154 -5.10 9.55 -8.11
N VAL A 155 -4.72 8.85 -7.04
CA VAL A 155 -3.35 8.76 -6.55
C VAL A 155 -2.83 7.34 -6.75
N VAL A 156 -1.70 7.23 -7.46
CA VAL A 156 -0.94 5.99 -7.60
C VAL A 156 0.37 6.15 -6.83
N ILE A 157 0.52 5.43 -5.73
CA ILE A 157 1.76 5.41 -4.95
C ILE A 157 2.59 4.23 -5.43
N ASP A 158 3.71 4.54 -6.09
CA ASP A 158 4.63 3.57 -6.70
C ASP A 158 5.15 2.60 -5.63
N ASN A 159 4.99 1.30 -5.88
CA ASN A 159 5.53 0.22 -5.04
C ASN A 159 4.98 0.19 -3.59
N LEU A 160 3.78 0.72 -3.34
CA LEU A 160 3.16 0.71 -2.02
C LEU A 160 2.59 -0.68 -1.71
N ARG A 161 3.06 -1.32 -0.65
CA ARG A 161 2.53 -2.59 -0.14
C ARG A 161 1.27 -2.35 0.68
N TYR A 162 0.41 -3.36 0.74
CA TYR A 162 -0.83 -3.30 1.51
C TYR A 162 -0.59 -3.15 3.03
N ASP A 163 0.46 -3.77 3.58
CA ASP A 163 0.86 -3.60 4.97
C ASP A 163 1.32 -2.18 5.30
N GLN A 164 1.99 -1.50 4.36
CA GLN A 164 2.37 -0.11 4.49
C GLN A 164 1.14 0.80 4.44
N TRP A 165 0.17 0.50 3.55
CA TRP A 165 -1.12 1.20 3.54
C TRP A 165 -1.80 1.10 4.91
N LYS A 166 -1.90 -0.10 5.50
CA LYS A 166 -2.51 -0.30 6.82
C LYS A 166 -1.80 0.47 7.93
N ALA A 167 -0.50 0.75 7.81
CA ALA A 167 0.25 1.54 8.79
C ALA A 167 -0.12 3.04 8.82
N PHE A 168 -0.67 3.60 7.74
CA PHE A 168 -1.09 5.00 7.69
C PHE A 168 -2.55 5.25 7.24
N GLU A 169 -3.30 4.20 6.96
CA GLU A 169 -4.71 4.29 6.56
C GLU A 169 -5.54 5.17 7.51
N SER A 170 -5.31 5.05 8.83
CA SER A 170 -6.00 5.86 9.83
C SER A 170 -5.79 7.36 9.64
N VAL A 171 -4.64 7.79 9.11
CA VAL A 171 -4.35 9.20 8.83
C VAL A 171 -5.24 9.71 7.69
N VAL A 172 -5.44 8.89 6.65
CA VAL A 172 -6.36 9.23 5.54
C VAL A 172 -7.81 9.20 6.02
N ASN A 173 -8.18 8.24 6.87
CA ASN A 173 -9.53 8.09 7.40
C ASN A 173 -9.97 9.25 8.32
N ASN A 174 -9.02 10.05 8.83
CA ASN A 174 -9.36 11.31 9.53
C ASN A 174 -9.94 12.38 8.58
N HIS A 175 -9.75 12.24 7.28
CA HIS A 175 -10.18 13.21 6.26
C HIS A 175 -11.24 12.64 5.32
N TYR A 176 -11.19 11.35 5.04
CA TYR A 176 -12.10 10.65 4.14
C TYR A 176 -12.70 9.42 4.81
N LYS A 177 -13.99 9.20 4.60
CA LYS A 177 -14.63 7.94 4.97
C LYS A 177 -14.36 6.91 3.86
N LEU A 178 -13.84 5.75 4.24
CA LEU A 178 -13.66 4.64 3.30
C LEU A 178 -15.03 4.17 2.78
N GLU A 179 -15.24 4.23 1.48
CA GLU A 179 -16.45 3.76 0.81
C GLU A 179 -16.28 2.33 0.28
N LYS A 180 -15.11 2.02 -0.28
CA LYS A 180 -14.83 0.73 -0.91
C LYS A 180 -13.33 0.43 -0.86
N GLU A 181 -12.98 -0.80 -0.53
CA GLU A 181 -11.63 -1.37 -0.69
C GLU A 181 -11.73 -2.55 -1.66
N VAL A 182 -10.88 -2.55 -2.68
CA VAL A 182 -10.84 -3.59 -3.71
C VAL A 182 -9.42 -4.07 -3.88
N SER A 183 -9.23 -5.37 -3.89
CA SER A 183 -7.95 -5.98 -4.26
C SER A 183 -7.92 -6.27 -5.76
N TYR A 184 -6.78 -6.07 -6.37
CA TYR A 184 -6.55 -6.42 -7.76
C TYR A 184 -5.22 -7.18 -7.89
N PHE A 185 -5.00 -7.85 -8.99
CA PHE A 185 -3.75 -8.54 -9.27
C PHE A 185 -2.92 -7.75 -10.27
N SER A 186 -1.73 -7.35 -9.84
CA SER A 186 -0.78 -6.71 -10.74
C SER A 186 -0.34 -7.68 -11.82
N ILE A 187 -0.30 -7.21 -13.08
CA ILE A 187 0.16 -8.04 -14.19
C ILE A 187 1.62 -8.44 -14.02
N LEU A 188 1.97 -9.62 -14.51
CA LEU A 188 3.34 -10.11 -14.51
C LEU A 188 4.11 -9.62 -15.76
N PRO A 189 5.38 -9.27 -15.59
CA PRO A 189 6.09 -9.11 -14.31
C PRO A 189 5.59 -7.88 -13.54
N THR A 190 5.51 -7.98 -12.20
CA THR A 190 5.04 -6.91 -11.31
C THR A 190 6.07 -5.78 -11.18
N ALA A 191 6.37 -5.13 -12.28
CA ALA A 191 7.33 -4.04 -12.39
C ALA A 191 6.66 -2.79 -12.96
N THR A 192 7.13 -1.63 -12.52
CA THR A 192 6.59 -0.31 -12.87
C THR A 192 6.36 -0.13 -14.37
N GLN A 193 7.30 -0.57 -15.20
CA GLN A 193 7.22 -0.50 -16.66
C GLN A 193 5.95 -1.15 -17.21
N TYR A 194 5.59 -2.31 -16.71
CA TYR A 194 4.46 -3.09 -17.19
C TYR A 194 3.17 -2.69 -16.45
N ALA A 195 3.18 -2.80 -15.13
CA ALA A 195 1.99 -2.65 -14.30
C ALA A 195 1.43 -1.22 -14.34
N ARG A 196 2.28 -0.20 -14.19
CA ARG A 196 1.80 1.19 -14.14
C ARG A 196 1.39 1.72 -15.52
N ASN A 197 2.15 1.41 -16.56
CA ASN A 197 1.72 1.73 -17.92
C ASN A 197 0.40 1.03 -18.26
N ALA A 198 0.16 -0.20 -17.79
CA ALA A 198 -1.11 -0.89 -17.99
C ALA A 198 -2.28 -0.18 -17.29
N ILE A 199 -2.09 0.31 -16.05
CA ILE A 199 -3.12 1.11 -15.33
C ILE A 199 -3.51 2.33 -16.18
N PHE A 200 -2.52 3.08 -16.68
CA PHE A 200 -2.77 4.32 -17.41
C PHE A 200 -3.20 4.12 -18.85
N SER A 201 -2.76 3.04 -19.49
CA SER A 201 -3.18 2.75 -20.85
C SER A 201 -4.51 2.00 -20.94
N GLY A 202 -4.90 1.23 -19.90
CA GLY A 202 -6.01 0.27 -20.01
C GLY A 202 -5.77 -0.82 -21.03
N LEU A 203 -4.50 -1.20 -21.22
CA LEU A 203 -4.03 -2.16 -22.22
C LEU A 203 -2.97 -3.07 -21.63
N THR A 204 -2.88 -4.28 -22.17
CA THR A 204 -1.75 -5.18 -21.89
C THR A 204 -0.46 -4.66 -22.56
N PRO A 205 0.74 -5.10 -22.12
CA PRO A 205 2.00 -4.70 -22.73
C PRO A 205 2.05 -4.92 -24.25
N LEU A 206 1.60 -6.08 -24.72
CA LEU A 206 1.55 -6.38 -26.14
C LEU A 206 0.61 -5.46 -26.94
N GLU A 207 -0.51 -5.08 -26.33
CA GLU A 207 -1.43 -4.12 -26.95
C GLU A 207 -0.87 -2.71 -26.97
N MET A 208 -0.14 -2.29 -25.91
CA MET A 208 0.55 -1.00 -25.88
C MET A 208 1.61 -0.91 -26.98
N GLU A 209 2.44 -1.93 -27.12
CA GLU A 209 3.44 -2.00 -28.19
C GLU A 209 2.81 -1.90 -29.58
N LYS A 210 1.70 -2.62 -29.82
CA LYS A 210 1.03 -2.61 -31.12
C LYS A 210 0.28 -1.32 -31.44
N LYS A 211 -0.42 -0.74 -30.44
CA LYS A 211 -1.30 0.41 -30.67
C LYS A 211 -0.60 1.75 -30.48
N PHE A 212 0.43 1.80 -29.64
CA PHE A 212 1.15 3.01 -29.25
C PHE A 212 2.67 2.81 -29.20
N PRO A 213 3.30 2.32 -30.30
CA PRO A 213 4.74 2.04 -30.34
C PRO A 213 5.58 3.29 -30.03
N GLN A 214 5.05 4.49 -30.25
CA GLN A 214 5.73 5.74 -29.94
C GLN A 214 5.83 6.02 -28.41
N TYR A 215 4.96 5.43 -27.61
CA TYR A 215 4.93 5.59 -26.14
C TYR A 215 5.50 4.38 -25.40
N TRP A 216 5.48 3.21 -26.03
CA TRP A 216 5.99 1.97 -25.45
C TRP A 216 7.52 1.87 -25.63
N LYS A 217 8.17 1.37 -24.59
CA LYS A 217 9.60 1.06 -24.59
C LYS A 217 9.81 -0.36 -24.07
N ASN A 218 10.54 -1.19 -24.82
CA ASN A 218 10.95 -2.51 -24.39
C ASN A 218 12.19 -2.45 -23.48
N ASP A 219 12.51 -3.55 -22.80
CA ASP A 219 13.65 -3.60 -21.87
C ASP A 219 14.98 -3.18 -22.49
N PRO A 220 15.35 -3.62 -23.70
CA PRO A 220 16.62 -3.24 -24.32
C PRO A 220 16.63 -1.79 -24.83
N ASP A 221 15.48 -1.12 -24.95
CA ASP A 221 15.44 0.25 -25.47
C ASP A 221 16.09 1.23 -24.48
N GLU A 222 16.72 2.26 -24.98
CA GLU A 222 17.33 3.30 -24.15
C GLU A 222 16.30 4.24 -23.53
N GLY A 223 16.64 4.78 -22.34
CA GLY A 223 15.86 5.79 -21.63
C GLY A 223 14.80 5.21 -20.69
N GLY A 224 14.03 6.12 -20.06
CA GLY A 224 13.01 5.74 -19.10
C GLY A 224 11.83 5.03 -19.74
N LYS A 225 11.31 4.01 -19.05
CA LYS A 225 10.24 3.14 -19.57
C LYS A 225 8.82 3.67 -19.24
N ASN A 226 8.73 4.65 -18.36
CA ASN A 226 7.47 5.22 -17.85
C ASN A 226 7.43 6.74 -18.05
N LEU A 227 7.73 7.19 -19.26
CA LEU A 227 7.74 8.63 -19.58
C LEU A 227 6.41 9.14 -20.13
N TYR A 228 5.56 8.26 -20.64
CA TYR A 228 4.34 8.59 -21.40
C TYR A 228 3.04 8.17 -20.69
N GLU A 229 3.08 8.11 -19.35
CA GLU A 229 1.92 7.70 -18.54
C GLU A 229 0.73 8.67 -18.71
N GLY A 230 1.00 9.97 -18.81
CA GLY A 230 -0.03 11.00 -19.07
C GLY A 230 -0.68 10.89 -20.45
N GLU A 231 0.13 10.57 -21.47
CA GLU A 231 -0.32 10.31 -22.84
C GLU A 231 -1.15 9.02 -22.90
N PHE A 232 -0.71 7.95 -22.27
CA PHE A 232 -1.48 6.71 -22.13
C PHE A 232 -2.83 6.97 -21.48
N LEU A 233 -2.87 7.73 -20.39
CA LEU A 233 -4.13 8.10 -19.71
C LEU A 233 -5.05 8.90 -20.65
N THR A 234 -4.50 9.84 -21.40
CA THR A 234 -5.27 10.63 -22.38
C THR A 234 -5.90 9.73 -23.45
N GLU A 235 -5.14 8.78 -23.98
CA GLU A 235 -5.64 7.82 -24.97
C GLU A 235 -6.66 6.83 -24.37
N GLN A 236 -6.49 6.45 -23.11
CA GLN A 236 -7.48 5.62 -22.41
C GLN A 236 -8.81 6.37 -22.21
N LEU A 237 -8.76 7.62 -21.76
CA LEU A 237 -9.96 8.46 -21.60
C LEU A 237 -10.73 8.62 -22.93
N LYS A 238 -10.03 8.82 -24.04
CA LYS A 238 -10.63 8.86 -25.38
C LYS A 238 -11.34 7.56 -25.73
N ARG A 239 -10.70 6.41 -25.52
CA ARG A 239 -11.30 5.10 -25.80
C ARG A 239 -12.51 4.80 -24.91
N LEU A 240 -12.53 5.32 -23.69
CA LEU A 240 -13.66 5.21 -22.77
C LEU A 240 -14.79 6.21 -23.04
N GLY A 241 -14.62 7.10 -24.03
CA GLY A 241 -15.58 8.15 -24.35
C GLY A 241 -15.70 9.23 -23.26
N LEU A 242 -14.64 9.40 -22.46
CA LEU A 242 -14.59 10.38 -21.38
C LEU A 242 -13.94 11.67 -21.87
N ASN A 243 -14.78 12.66 -22.26
CA ASN A 243 -14.32 13.99 -22.60
C ASN A 243 -14.37 14.89 -21.35
N ILE A 244 -13.27 14.94 -20.62
CA ILE A 244 -13.15 15.57 -19.30
C ILE A 244 -11.89 16.43 -19.24
N LYS A 245 -11.89 17.40 -18.34
CA LYS A 245 -10.70 18.18 -18.01
C LYS A 245 -9.83 17.35 -17.05
N GLN A 246 -8.68 16.88 -17.51
CA GLN A 246 -7.75 16.11 -16.71
C GLN A 246 -6.36 16.72 -16.68
N GLU A 247 -5.66 16.52 -15.57
CA GLU A 247 -4.23 16.81 -15.42
C GLU A 247 -3.51 15.62 -14.75
N TYR A 248 -2.28 15.37 -15.21
CA TYR A 248 -1.42 14.30 -14.74
C TYR A 248 -0.13 14.87 -14.16
N TYR A 249 0.26 14.40 -12.98
CA TYR A 249 1.47 14.80 -12.27
C TYR A 249 2.27 13.60 -11.82
N LYS A 250 3.60 13.63 -12.03
CA LYS A 250 4.53 12.63 -11.52
C LYS A 250 5.47 13.29 -10.53
N ILE A 251 5.40 12.86 -9.27
CA ILE A 251 6.16 13.41 -8.16
C ILE A 251 7.30 12.46 -7.83
N THR A 252 8.53 12.90 -8.13
CA THR A 252 9.75 12.12 -7.93
C THR A 252 10.63 12.66 -6.80
N ASN A 253 10.29 13.81 -6.21
CA ASN A 253 11.03 14.41 -5.11
C ASN A 253 10.15 15.34 -4.27
N PHE A 254 10.63 15.70 -3.07
CA PHE A 254 9.91 16.54 -2.13
C PHE A 254 9.57 17.93 -2.70
N THR A 255 10.51 18.55 -3.41
CA THR A 255 10.33 19.92 -3.95
C THR A 255 9.19 19.98 -4.97
N SER A 256 9.12 19.00 -5.89
CA SER A 256 8.01 18.92 -6.86
C SER A 256 6.67 18.65 -6.19
N GLY A 257 6.66 17.78 -5.17
CA GLY A 257 5.47 17.54 -4.35
C GLY A 257 5.00 18.79 -3.62
N LYS A 258 5.91 19.51 -2.97
CA LYS A 258 5.59 20.76 -2.26
C LYS A 258 5.06 21.84 -3.21
N LYS A 259 5.70 22.02 -4.38
CA LYS A 259 5.22 22.96 -5.40
C LYS A 259 3.79 22.66 -5.86
N LEU A 260 3.46 21.38 -6.05
CA LEU A 260 2.10 20.99 -6.43
C LEU A 260 1.12 21.22 -5.27
N ALA A 261 1.48 20.87 -4.03
CA ALA A 261 0.65 21.12 -2.86
C ALA A 261 0.35 22.61 -2.65
N ASP A 262 1.34 23.48 -2.81
CA ASP A 262 1.16 24.93 -2.67
C ASP A 262 0.22 25.51 -3.74
N ASN A 263 0.11 24.87 -4.90
CA ASN A 263 -0.75 25.28 -6.01
C ASN A 263 -2.02 24.41 -6.16
N PHE A 264 -2.28 23.48 -5.27
CA PHE A 264 -3.33 22.46 -5.42
C PHE A 264 -4.74 23.06 -5.63
N LYS A 265 -5.02 24.22 -5.03
CA LYS A 265 -6.31 24.92 -5.19
C LYS A 265 -6.63 25.29 -6.65
N SER A 266 -5.63 25.45 -7.52
CA SER A 266 -5.84 25.73 -8.94
C SER A 266 -6.50 24.57 -9.70
N LEU A 267 -6.40 23.35 -9.15
CA LEU A 267 -6.91 22.12 -9.75
C LEU A 267 -8.40 21.87 -9.50
N LYS A 268 -9.06 22.73 -8.72
CA LYS A 268 -10.48 22.58 -8.33
C LYS A 268 -11.47 22.42 -9.50
N ASN A 269 -11.09 22.90 -10.68
CA ASN A 269 -11.94 22.84 -11.88
C ASN A 269 -11.61 21.66 -12.80
N ASN A 270 -10.73 20.77 -12.40
CA ASN A 270 -10.47 19.53 -13.11
C ASN A 270 -11.53 18.49 -12.74
N ASP A 271 -11.98 17.70 -13.70
CA ASP A 271 -12.82 16.52 -13.43
C ASP A 271 -11.99 15.37 -12.86
N LEU A 272 -10.73 15.25 -13.32
CA LEU A 272 -9.76 14.26 -12.87
C LEU A 272 -8.39 14.90 -12.66
N THR A 273 -7.83 14.73 -11.47
CA THR A 273 -6.42 15.02 -11.19
C THR A 273 -5.73 13.72 -10.83
N THR A 274 -4.72 13.34 -11.60
CA THR A 274 -3.95 12.10 -11.40
C THR A 274 -2.56 12.44 -10.87
N ILE A 275 -2.17 11.79 -9.77
CA ILE A 275 -0.86 11.96 -9.16
C ILE A 275 -0.18 10.59 -9.03
N VAL A 276 1.00 10.46 -9.62
CA VAL A 276 1.93 9.36 -9.35
C VAL A 276 2.96 9.84 -8.33
N TYR A 277 3.14 9.09 -7.25
CA TYR A 277 4.07 9.42 -6.18
C TYR A 277 5.11 8.32 -5.99
N ASN A 278 6.38 8.62 -6.32
CA ASN A 278 7.44 7.60 -6.41
C ASN A 278 8.21 7.35 -5.10
N PHE A 279 7.85 7.96 -3.98
CA PHE A 279 8.68 7.91 -2.77
C PHE A 279 8.92 6.50 -2.23
N VAL A 280 7.89 5.64 -2.21
CA VAL A 280 8.01 4.29 -1.62
C VAL A 280 8.92 3.41 -2.47
N ASP A 281 8.86 3.55 -3.80
CA ASP A 281 9.80 2.88 -4.70
C ASP A 281 11.23 3.38 -4.52
N MET A 282 11.44 4.69 -4.42
CA MET A 282 12.75 5.28 -4.10
C MET A 282 13.30 4.79 -2.75
N LEU A 283 12.45 4.67 -1.73
CA LEU A 283 12.84 4.12 -0.44
C LEU A 283 13.23 2.63 -0.55
N SER A 284 12.53 1.86 -1.38
CA SER A 284 12.84 0.46 -1.67
C SER A 284 14.22 0.31 -2.34
N HIS A 285 14.52 1.17 -3.32
CA HIS A 285 15.84 1.21 -3.95
C HIS A 285 16.93 1.63 -2.96
N ALA A 286 16.71 2.70 -2.21
CA ALA A 286 17.65 3.16 -1.19
C ALA A 286 17.93 2.08 -0.13
N LYS A 287 16.94 1.27 0.25
CA LYS A 287 17.12 0.12 1.15
C LYS A 287 18.10 -0.91 0.60
N THR A 288 18.21 -1.07 -0.71
CA THR A 288 19.16 -2.01 -1.33
C THR A 288 20.54 -1.42 -1.57
N GLU A 289 20.63 -0.11 -1.74
CA GLU A 289 21.84 0.58 -2.20
C GLU A 289 22.58 1.33 -1.09
N MET A 290 21.89 1.77 -0.03
CA MET A 290 22.43 2.62 1.03
C MET A 290 22.43 1.91 2.38
N ASP A 291 23.60 1.70 2.99
CA ASP A 291 23.74 0.99 4.27
C ASP A 291 22.94 1.63 5.41
N VAL A 292 22.91 2.96 5.50
CA VAL A 292 22.12 3.68 6.50
C VAL A 292 20.62 3.36 6.38
N VAL A 293 20.11 3.27 5.15
CA VAL A 293 18.71 2.95 4.93
C VAL A 293 18.43 1.47 5.19
N LYS A 294 19.39 0.57 4.91
CA LYS A 294 19.31 -0.84 5.31
C LYS A 294 19.14 -1.01 6.81
N GLU A 295 19.92 -0.26 7.61
CA GLU A 295 19.82 -0.30 9.07
C GLU A 295 18.48 0.25 9.56
N LEU A 296 18.03 1.38 9.03
CA LEU A 296 16.75 2.02 9.38
C LEU A 296 15.53 1.19 8.97
N ALA A 297 15.62 0.44 7.88
CA ALA A 297 14.56 -0.41 7.35
C ALA A 297 14.96 -1.91 7.40
N SER A 298 15.62 -2.34 8.48
CA SER A 298 16.22 -3.67 8.62
C SER A 298 15.19 -4.82 8.54
N ASN A 299 13.95 -4.56 8.89
CA ASN A 299 12.83 -5.51 8.81
C ASN A 299 11.56 -4.82 8.31
N ASP A 300 10.51 -5.62 8.08
CA ASP A 300 9.24 -5.10 7.53
C ASP A 300 8.54 -4.14 8.48
N LYS A 301 8.63 -4.32 9.79
CA LYS A 301 8.12 -3.38 10.81
C LYS A 301 8.76 -2.01 10.70
N ALA A 302 10.09 -1.96 10.65
CA ALA A 302 10.84 -0.72 10.50
C ALA A 302 10.52 -0.04 9.15
N TYR A 303 10.40 -0.82 8.08
CA TYR A 303 10.06 -0.31 6.76
C TYR A 303 8.65 0.28 6.71
N ARG A 304 7.65 -0.36 7.33
CA ARG A 304 6.28 0.20 7.51
C ARG A 304 6.32 1.50 8.29
N SER A 305 7.06 1.54 9.39
CA SER A 305 7.18 2.73 10.24
C SER A 305 7.78 3.93 9.48
N LEU A 306 8.84 3.70 8.69
CA LEU A 306 9.42 4.75 7.84
C LEU A 306 8.43 5.27 6.81
N THR A 307 7.69 4.36 6.14
CA THR A 307 6.67 4.76 5.16
C THR A 307 5.55 5.57 5.82
N ALA A 308 5.07 5.16 6.98
CA ALA A 308 4.04 5.89 7.72
C ALA A 308 4.52 7.26 8.22
N SER A 309 5.76 7.35 8.70
CA SER A 309 6.38 8.62 9.11
C SER A 309 6.53 9.57 7.93
N TRP A 310 7.02 9.06 6.79
CA TRP A 310 7.09 9.84 5.56
C TRP A 310 5.71 10.37 5.15
N PHE A 311 4.70 9.50 5.09
CA PHE A 311 3.36 9.88 4.65
C PHE A 311 2.79 11.03 5.49
N LYS A 312 2.93 10.96 6.82
CA LYS A 312 2.46 11.98 7.75
C LYS A 312 3.10 13.36 7.54
N ASN A 313 4.32 13.39 7.02
CA ASN A 313 5.10 14.61 6.79
C ASN A 313 5.26 14.95 5.30
N SER A 314 4.51 14.27 4.43
CA SER A 314 4.66 14.43 2.99
C SER A 314 3.72 15.48 2.41
N PRO A 315 4.12 16.17 1.33
CA PRO A 315 3.20 17.02 0.57
C PRO A 315 1.98 16.27 0.02
N LEU A 316 2.03 14.93 -0.06
CA LEU A 316 0.89 14.12 -0.48
C LEU A 316 -0.26 14.23 0.53
N LEU A 317 0.02 14.19 1.82
CA LEU A 317 -1.01 14.38 2.84
C LEU A 317 -1.60 15.80 2.76
N ASP A 318 -0.77 16.83 2.57
CA ASP A 318 -1.25 18.20 2.37
C ASP A 318 -2.22 18.29 1.18
N MET A 319 -1.89 17.62 0.06
CA MET A 319 -2.77 17.58 -1.13
C MET A 319 -4.08 16.82 -0.86
N ILE A 320 -4.04 15.71 -0.14
CA ILE A 320 -5.23 14.93 0.26
C ILE A 320 -6.16 15.79 1.15
N GLN A 321 -5.61 16.54 2.10
CA GLN A 321 -6.38 17.43 2.96
C GLN A 321 -7.04 18.57 2.15
N GLN A 322 -6.29 19.19 1.24
CA GLN A 322 -6.83 20.23 0.36
C GLN A 322 -7.91 19.67 -0.59
N ALA A 323 -7.70 18.46 -1.12
CA ALA A 323 -8.68 17.78 -1.97
C ALA A 323 -10.00 17.55 -1.23
N GLN A 324 -9.94 17.13 0.03
CA GLN A 324 -11.12 16.97 0.87
C GLN A 324 -11.87 18.31 1.05
N GLN A 325 -11.16 19.39 1.37
CA GLN A 325 -11.74 20.72 1.51
C GLN A 325 -12.38 21.24 0.20
N LEU A 326 -11.83 20.85 -0.95
CA LEU A 326 -12.33 21.21 -2.28
C LEU A 326 -13.42 20.26 -2.80
N GLY A 327 -13.79 19.25 -2.03
CA GLY A 327 -14.86 18.31 -2.36
C GLY A 327 -14.48 17.20 -3.33
N PHE A 328 -13.20 16.93 -3.54
CA PHE A 328 -12.75 15.81 -4.38
C PHE A 328 -13.14 14.46 -3.79
N LYS A 329 -13.47 13.51 -4.62
CA LYS A 329 -13.44 12.08 -4.29
C LYS A 329 -12.01 11.57 -4.42
N LEU A 330 -11.53 10.84 -3.40
CA LEU A 330 -10.19 10.29 -3.37
C LEU A 330 -10.20 8.82 -3.76
N ILE A 331 -9.35 8.44 -4.70
CA ILE A 331 -9.04 7.06 -5.07
C ILE A 331 -7.55 6.87 -4.93
N ILE A 332 -7.12 5.97 -4.06
CA ILE A 332 -5.69 5.62 -3.86
C ILE A 332 -5.47 4.19 -4.33
N THR A 333 -4.39 3.98 -5.08
CA THR A 333 -3.92 2.66 -5.49
C THR A 333 -2.40 2.61 -5.54
N THR A 334 -1.87 1.45 -5.88
CA THR A 334 -0.46 1.21 -6.20
C THR A 334 -0.38 0.50 -7.55
N ASP A 335 0.78 0.42 -8.17
CA ASP A 335 0.99 -0.37 -9.38
C ASP A 335 1.49 -1.79 -9.07
N HIS A 336 2.30 -1.94 -8.05
CA HIS A 336 2.82 -3.20 -7.52
C HIS A 336 3.31 -3.03 -6.08
N GLY A 337 3.74 -4.12 -5.46
CA GLY A 337 4.44 -4.12 -4.17
C GLY A 337 5.83 -4.74 -4.29
N THR A 338 6.46 -5.00 -3.15
CA THR A 338 7.74 -5.72 -3.02
C THR A 338 7.61 -6.87 -2.05
N ILE A 339 8.42 -7.90 -2.24
CA ILE A 339 8.56 -9.01 -1.31
C ILE A 339 10.03 -9.17 -0.89
N ASN A 340 10.26 -9.46 0.38
CA ASN A 340 11.59 -9.76 0.90
C ASN A 340 11.91 -11.25 0.66
N CYS A 341 12.72 -11.53 -0.38
CA CYS A 341 13.10 -12.89 -0.74
C CYS A 341 14.23 -13.40 0.16
N LYS A 342 14.04 -14.59 0.77
CA LYS A 342 14.99 -15.20 1.71
C LYS A 342 15.78 -16.35 1.06
N ASN A 343 15.25 -17.02 0.06
CA ASN A 343 15.80 -18.23 -0.53
C ASN A 343 16.26 -17.98 -1.97
N PRO A 344 17.58 -17.78 -2.22
CA PRO A 344 18.07 -17.58 -3.57
C PRO A 344 18.03 -18.88 -4.38
N SER A 345 17.68 -18.75 -5.69
CA SER A 345 17.77 -19.84 -6.65
C SER A 345 18.76 -19.51 -7.75
N LYS A 346 19.55 -20.49 -8.16
CA LYS A 346 20.43 -20.35 -9.33
C LYS A 346 19.64 -20.61 -10.59
N VAL A 347 19.56 -19.61 -11.46
CA VAL A 347 18.96 -19.73 -12.80
C VAL A 347 20.06 -19.73 -13.84
N ILE A 348 20.01 -20.67 -14.79
CA ILE A 348 20.89 -20.71 -15.95
C ILE A 348 20.14 -19.99 -17.08
N GLY A 349 20.65 -18.87 -17.54
CA GLY A 349 20.04 -18.04 -18.59
C GLY A 349 21.06 -17.57 -19.62
N ASP A 350 20.57 -16.98 -20.70
CA ASP A 350 21.40 -16.34 -21.74
C ASP A 350 22.14 -15.11 -21.16
N LYS A 351 23.26 -14.75 -21.75
CA LYS A 351 24.04 -13.54 -21.44
C LYS A 351 23.23 -12.23 -21.63
N ASN A 352 22.22 -12.27 -22.48
CA ASN A 352 21.33 -11.15 -22.78
C ASN A 352 20.08 -11.08 -21.87
N THR A 353 20.07 -11.81 -20.76
CA THR A 353 18.98 -11.77 -19.79
C THR A 353 18.84 -10.37 -19.19
N SER A 354 17.61 -9.93 -18.97
CA SER A 354 17.33 -8.67 -18.29
C SER A 354 18.10 -8.51 -16.98
N LEU A 355 18.63 -7.32 -16.74
CA LEU A 355 19.24 -6.96 -15.45
C LEU A 355 18.21 -6.57 -14.39
N ASN A 356 16.92 -6.65 -14.71
CA ASN A 356 15.86 -6.31 -13.76
C ASN A 356 15.89 -7.25 -12.56
N LEU A 357 15.68 -6.69 -11.37
CA LEU A 357 15.67 -7.44 -10.11
C LEU A 357 14.42 -8.30 -9.93
N ARG A 358 13.34 -8.04 -10.66
CA ARG A 358 12.03 -8.67 -10.49
C ARG A 358 11.76 -9.82 -11.47
N TYR A 359 12.48 -9.86 -12.58
CA TYR A 359 12.31 -10.89 -13.63
C TYR A 359 13.59 -11.06 -14.45
N LYS A 360 13.73 -12.23 -15.05
CA LYS A 360 14.85 -12.62 -15.91
C LYS A 360 14.35 -13.21 -17.23
#